data_2adbbd9079abd04da767743eb683d036
#
_entry.id   2adbbd9079abd04da767743eb683d036
#
_cell.length_a   1.000
_cell.length_b   1.000
_cell.length_c   1.000
_cell.angle_alpha   90.00
_cell.angle_beta   90.00
_cell.angle_gamma   90.00
#
_symmetry.space_group_name_H-M   'P 1'
#
loop_
_entity.id
_entity.type
_entity.pdbx_description
1 polymer ?
#
loop_
_entity_poly.entity_id
_entity_poly.type
_entity_poly.pdbx_seq_one_letter_code
_entity_poly.pdbx_strand_id
1 'polypeptide(L)' 'MKKEEYLRCVTDQIRCKKACPGIEKELEDHITDQAEMYLKKGMTEEQALKKAIAEMGDPVQVGVELDRIHRPQM' A
#
# COMPACT_ATOMS: atom_id res chain seq x y z
N MET A 1 -12.21 -1.02 -1.20
CA MET A 1 -11.14 -0.37 -1.99
C MET A 1 -10.26 -1.42 -2.62
N LYS A 2 -9.99 -1.28 -3.90
CA LYS A 2 -9.12 -2.21 -4.62
C LYS A 2 -7.65 -1.89 -4.34
N LYS A 3 -6.79 -2.88 -4.51
CA LYS A 3 -5.35 -2.72 -4.29
C LYS A 3 -4.77 -1.58 -5.12
N GLU A 4 -5.14 -1.50 -6.40
CA GLU A 4 -4.66 -0.45 -7.29
C GLU A 4 -5.08 0.94 -6.84
N GLU A 5 -6.31 1.06 -6.36
CA GLU A 5 -6.81 2.34 -5.84
C GLU A 5 -6.05 2.76 -4.59
N TYR A 6 -5.77 1.80 -3.70
CA TYR A 6 -5.00 2.06 -2.49
C TYR A 6 -3.60 2.56 -2.84
N LEU A 7 -2.91 1.86 -3.74
CA LEU A 7 -1.56 2.24 -4.15
C LEU A 7 -1.52 3.61 -4.81
N ARG A 8 -2.52 3.91 -5.63
CA ARG A 8 -2.62 5.23 -6.27
C ARG A 8 -2.82 6.32 -5.24
N CYS A 9 -3.69 6.11 -4.25
CA CYS A 9 -3.89 7.09 -3.18
C CYS A 9 -2.60 7.35 -2.42
N VAL A 10 -1.82 6.31 -2.14
CA VAL A 10 -0.54 6.46 -1.45
C VAL A 10 0.44 7.26 -2.29
N THR A 11 0.62 6.88 -3.56
CA THR A 11 1.60 7.54 -4.42
C THR A 11 1.21 8.97 -4.77
N ASP A 12 -0.10 9.30 -4.78
CA ASP A 12 -0.56 10.66 -5.00
C ASP A 12 -0.08 11.62 -3.90
N GLN A 13 0.20 11.11 -2.70
CA GLN A 13 0.68 11.91 -1.59
C GLN A 13 2.21 12.12 -1.64
N ILE A 14 2.90 11.39 -2.50
CA ILE A 14 4.36 11.40 -2.56
C ILE A 14 4.84 12.35 -3.64
N ARG A 15 5.62 13.34 -3.23
CA ARG A 15 6.15 14.35 -4.17
C ARG A 15 7.34 13.85 -4.97
N CYS A 16 8.12 12.95 -4.39
CA CYS A 16 9.27 12.35 -5.09
C CYS A 16 8.80 11.26 -6.04
N LYS A 17 8.49 11.61 -7.27
CA LYS A 17 7.93 10.68 -8.25
C LYS A 17 8.89 9.54 -8.61
N LYS A 18 10.19 9.77 -8.48
CA LYS A 18 11.20 8.74 -8.72
C LYS A 18 11.13 7.60 -7.69
N ALA A 19 10.66 7.90 -6.48
CA ALA A 19 10.52 6.90 -5.42
C ALA A 19 9.22 6.09 -5.55
N CYS A 20 8.21 6.61 -6.27
CA CYS A 20 6.90 5.99 -6.35
C CYS A 20 6.91 4.53 -6.83
N PRO A 21 7.63 4.16 -7.92
CA PRO A 21 7.62 2.77 -8.37
C PRO A 21 8.15 1.79 -7.32
N GLY A 22 9.21 2.15 -6.60
CA GLY A 22 9.76 1.32 -5.55
C GLY A 22 8.82 1.19 -4.36
N ILE A 23 8.23 2.30 -3.94
CA ILE A 23 7.27 2.32 -2.83
C ILE A 23 6.04 1.50 -3.19
N GLU A 24 5.53 1.68 -4.40
CA GLU A 24 4.36 0.96 -4.89
C GLU A 24 4.59 -0.54 -4.85
N LYS A 25 5.76 -0.98 -5.33
CA LYS A 25 6.12 -2.39 -5.33
C LYS A 25 6.22 -2.95 -3.91
N GLU A 26 6.86 -2.24 -3.00
CA GLU A 26 7.00 -2.67 -1.61
C GLU A 26 5.64 -2.82 -0.94
N LEU A 27 4.76 -1.85 -1.13
CA LEU A 27 3.42 -1.90 -0.56
C LEU A 27 2.60 -3.02 -1.17
N GLU A 28 2.71 -3.22 -2.48
CA GLU A 28 2.02 -4.31 -3.16
C GLU A 28 2.47 -5.66 -2.63
N ASP A 29 3.77 -5.86 -2.47
CA ASP A 29 4.33 -7.10 -1.92
C ASP A 29 3.82 -7.33 -0.51
N HIS A 30 3.79 -6.28 0.30
CA HIS A 30 3.31 -6.37 1.67
C HIS A 30 1.83 -6.75 1.74
N ILE A 31 1.02 -6.12 0.91
CA ILE A 31 -0.41 -6.43 0.82
C ILE A 31 -0.61 -7.89 0.37
N THR A 32 0.16 -8.32 -0.63
CA THR A 32 0.07 -9.68 -1.15
C THR A 32 0.43 -10.71 -0.08
N ASP A 33 1.51 -10.46 0.67
CA ASP A 33 1.93 -11.34 1.76
C ASP A 33 0.85 -11.47 2.83
N GLN A 34 0.26 -10.37 3.23
CA GLN A 34 -0.81 -10.37 4.22
C GLN A 34 -2.05 -11.10 3.70
N ALA A 35 -2.42 -10.85 2.46
CA ALA A 35 -3.57 -11.50 1.84
C ALA A 35 -3.37 -13.02 1.76
N GLU A 36 -2.17 -13.47 1.40
CA GLU A 36 -1.85 -14.89 1.35
C GLU A 36 -2.03 -15.56 2.72
N MET A 37 -1.62 -14.85 3.77
CA MET A 37 -1.79 -15.36 5.14
C MET A 37 -3.26 -15.59 5.46
N TYR A 38 -4.12 -14.64 5.07
CA TYR A 38 -5.56 -14.77 5.29
C TYR A 38 -6.20 -15.85 4.42
N LEU A 39 -5.70 -16.02 3.19
CA LEU A 39 -6.17 -17.12 2.33
C LEU A 39 -5.91 -18.48 2.97
N LYS A 40 -4.76 -18.64 3.61
CA LYS A 40 -4.42 -19.87 4.33
C LYS A 40 -5.35 -20.11 5.51
N LYS A 41 -5.94 -19.06 6.06
CA LYS A 41 -6.89 -19.15 7.16
C LYS A 41 -8.31 -19.46 6.70
N GLY A 42 -8.54 -19.59 5.41
CA GLY A 42 -9.82 -19.93 4.84
C GLY A 42 -10.64 -18.78 4.30
N MET A 43 -10.07 -17.57 4.24
CA MET A 43 -10.76 -16.41 3.64
C MET A 43 -10.76 -16.50 2.13
N THR A 44 -11.75 -15.88 1.49
CA THR A 44 -11.75 -15.72 0.03
C THR A 44 -10.70 -14.68 -0.37
N GLU A 45 -10.28 -14.70 -1.64
CA GLU A 45 -9.34 -13.71 -2.16
C GLU A 45 -9.79 -12.28 -1.89
N GLU A 46 -11.06 -12.00 -2.14
CA GLU A 46 -11.63 -10.67 -1.96
C GLU A 46 -11.58 -10.26 -0.49
N GLN A 47 -11.98 -11.15 0.41
CA GLN A 47 -11.97 -10.88 1.85
C GLN A 47 -10.54 -10.70 2.36
N ALA A 48 -9.63 -11.56 1.92
CA ALA A 48 -8.23 -11.52 2.33
C ALA A 48 -7.58 -10.20 1.89
N LEU A 49 -7.81 -9.79 0.67
CA LEU A 49 -7.27 -8.56 0.13
C LEU A 49 -7.84 -7.34 0.85
N LYS A 50 -9.14 -7.32 1.05
CA LYS A 50 -9.83 -6.24 1.75
C LYS A 50 -9.30 -6.07 3.16
N LYS A 51 -9.09 -7.18 3.87
CA LYS A 51 -8.57 -7.15 5.23
C LYS A 51 -7.11 -6.70 5.26
N ALA A 52 -6.29 -7.16 4.32
CA ALA A 52 -4.91 -6.75 4.22
C ALA A 52 -4.79 -5.24 4.01
N ILE A 53 -5.61 -4.69 3.12
CA ILE A 53 -5.64 -3.25 2.85
C ILE A 53 -6.10 -2.48 4.08
N ALA A 54 -7.11 -2.98 4.78
CA ALA A 54 -7.61 -2.34 6.00
C ALA A 54 -6.53 -2.27 7.09
N GLU A 55 -5.71 -3.29 7.19
CA GLU A 55 -4.62 -3.33 8.17
C GLU A 55 -3.46 -2.41 7.82
N MET A 56 -3.30 -2.06 6.55
CA MET A 56 -2.30 -1.08 6.13
C MET A 56 -2.62 0.32 6.63
N GLY A 57 -3.88 0.61 6.89
CA GLY A 57 -4.33 1.92 7.37
C GLY A 57 -4.79 2.84 6.24
N ASP A 58 -5.00 4.11 6.59
CA ASP A 58 -5.46 5.11 5.63
C ASP A 58 -4.38 5.38 4.57
N PRO A 59 -4.69 5.23 3.27
CA PRO A 59 -3.68 5.42 2.23
C PRO A 59 -3.15 6.85 2.18
N VAL A 60 -3.95 7.84 2.50
CA VAL A 60 -3.50 9.24 2.55
C VAL A 60 -2.47 9.41 3.66
N GLN A 61 -2.75 8.87 4.83
CA GLN A 61 -1.84 8.94 5.98
C GLN A 61 -0.52 8.23 5.69
N VAL A 62 -0.60 7.01 5.15
CA VAL A 62 0.57 6.22 4.78
C VAL A 62 1.41 6.99 3.74
N GLY A 63 0.74 7.55 2.74
CA GLY A 63 1.42 8.31 1.69
C GLY A 63 2.13 9.54 2.22
N VAL A 64 1.48 10.27 3.12
CA VAL A 64 2.07 11.48 3.74
C VAL A 64 3.31 11.12 4.55
N GLU A 65 3.26 10.02 5.30
CA GLU A 65 4.40 9.59 6.09
C GLU A 65 5.57 9.14 5.20
N LEU A 66 5.27 8.41 4.13
CA LEU A 66 6.29 8.00 3.17
C LEU A 66 6.88 9.18 2.43
N ASP A 67 6.07 10.18 2.09
CA ASP A 67 6.54 11.41 1.49
C ASP A 67 7.55 12.12 2.39
N ARG A 68 7.29 12.12 3.69
CA ARG A 68 8.20 12.72 4.67
C ARG A 68 9.56 12.02 4.68
N ILE A 69 9.56 10.68 4.56
CA ILE A 69 10.77 9.88 4.55
C ILE A 69 11.53 10.04 3.23
N HIS A 70 10.80 10.10 2.11
CA HIS A 70 11.37 10.17 0.77
C HIS A 70 11.35 11.57 0.18
N ARG A 71 11.36 12.58 1.04
CA ARG A 71 11.30 13.97 0.60
C ARG A 71 12.48 14.31 -0.31
N PRO A 72 12.25 14.98 -1.46
CA PRO A 72 13.34 15.38 -2.33
C PRO A 72 14.28 16.32 -1.58
N GLN A 73 15.57 16.07 -1.67
CA GLN A 73 16.56 16.96 -1.09
C GLN A 73 16.81 18.12 -2.07
N MET A 74 16.77 19.30 -1.53
CA MET A 74 17.14 20.49 -2.29
C MET A 74 18.55 20.90 -1.99
#